data_2461fbe7909c75b220444491714b4128
#
_entry.id   2461fbe7909c75b220444491714b4128
#
_cell.length_a   1.000
_cell.length_b   1.000
_cell.length_c   1.000
_cell.angle_alpha   90.00
_cell.angle_beta   90.00
_cell.angle_gamma   90.00
#
_symmetry.space_group_name_H-M   'P 1'
#
loop_
_entity.id
_entity.type
_entity.pdbx_description
1 polymer ?
#
loop_
_entity_poly.entity_id
_entity_poly.type
_entity_poly.pdbx_seq_one_letter_code
_entity_poly.pdbx_strand_id
1 'polypeptide(L)'
;MRKLWSAILCLILAPGAVWAATLGEAQIGFTADRTLVIDGRSYQGKIWAMPGKERHEQAIQAFRPIFLLRRDNPLGEIVLPQLKTIVQFALPPEARLLVTSDLKKRPVGQETVNGIATTKYSIDESVPEGRATGTLWLSRDGIPMRLDGSLAKQNGKVSAVRWELSHVRIGPQPASLFEAPQGFSKLPPEAIAPLLGLKLKSAAH
;
A
#
# COMPACT_ATOMS: atom_id res chain seq x y z
N MET A 1 9.75 -21.21 -17.32
CA MET A 1 8.40 -20.82 -16.83
C MET A 1 8.35 -19.84 -15.66
N ARG A 2 9.48 -19.47 -15.00
CA ARG A 2 9.48 -18.53 -13.83
C ARG A 2 9.61 -17.04 -14.18
N LYS A 3 9.90 -16.66 -15.43
CA LYS A 3 10.15 -15.27 -15.84
C LYS A 3 8.90 -14.51 -16.36
N LEU A 4 7.80 -15.18 -16.63
CA LEU A 4 6.58 -14.58 -17.16
C LEU A 4 5.68 -13.92 -16.10
N TRP A 5 5.76 -14.37 -14.86
CA TRP A 5 4.91 -13.86 -13.77
C TRP A 5 5.32 -12.48 -13.26
N SER A 6 6.61 -12.15 -13.32
CA SER A 6 7.09 -10.83 -12.86
C SER A 6 6.67 -9.68 -13.78
N ALA A 7 6.42 -9.94 -15.06
CA ALA A 7 6.04 -8.90 -16.02
C ALA A 7 4.55 -8.53 -15.93
N ILE A 8 3.70 -9.48 -15.54
CA ILE A 8 2.24 -9.28 -15.46
C ILE A 8 1.89 -8.49 -14.17
N LEU A 9 2.62 -8.74 -13.09
CA LEU A 9 2.40 -8.06 -11.81
C LEU A 9 2.77 -6.58 -11.85
N CYS A 10 3.79 -6.19 -12.62
CA CYS A 10 4.15 -4.78 -12.82
C CYS A 10 3.07 -3.96 -13.53
N LEU A 11 2.07 -4.58 -14.15
CA LEU A 11 1.06 -3.90 -14.94
C LEU A 11 -0.23 -3.58 -14.17
N ILE A 12 -0.57 -4.39 -13.18
CA ILE A 12 -1.67 -4.07 -12.24
C ILE A 12 -1.24 -2.91 -11.33
N LEU A 13 0.05 -2.75 -11.17
CA LEU A 13 0.73 -1.65 -10.51
C LEU A 13 1.06 -0.51 -11.47
N ALA A 14 0.23 -0.29 -12.52
CA ALA A 14 0.35 0.94 -13.31
C ALA A 14 0.50 2.13 -12.36
N PRO A 15 1.40 3.07 -12.66
CA PRO A 15 1.85 4.07 -11.71
C PRO A 15 0.65 4.82 -11.12
N GLY A 16 0.28 4.49 -9.91
CA GLY A 16 -0.75 5.21 -9.19
C GLY A 16 -1.68 4.42 -8.29
N ALA A 17 -1.81 3.11 -8.37
CA ALA A 17 -2.88 2.44 -7.65
C ALA A 17 -2.44 1.56 -6.46
N VAL A 18 -1.21 1.11 -6.39
CA VAL A 18 -0.87 -0.02 -5.51
C VAL A 18 0.15 0.27 -4.42
N TRP A 19 0.75 1.43 -4.39
CA TRP A 19 1.63 1.84 -3.29
C TRP A 19 0.88 2.17 -1.99
N ALA A 20 -0.38 1.79 -1.92
CA ALA A 20 -1.25 2.10 -0.79
C ALA A 20 -1.05 1.18 0.42
N ALA A 21 -0.13 0.25 0.34
CA ALA A 21 -0.07 -0.85 1.28
C ALA A 21 1.18 -0.78 2.13
N THR A 22 1.14 0.01 3.17
CA THR A 22 2.06 -0.15 4.29
C THR A 22 1.31 -0.83 5.41
N LEU A 23 1.58 -2.12 5.66
CA LEU A 23 1.28 -2.68 6.96
C LEU A 23 2.23 -1.98 7.93
N GLY A 24 1.74 -0.91 8.52
CA GLY A 24 2.48 -0.15 9.52
C GLY A 24 2.85 -1.02 10.71
N GLU A 25 3.76 -0.52 11.52
CA GLU A 25 4.11 -1.14 12.80
C GLU A 25 3.05 -0.87 13.87
N ALA A 26 1.87 -0.38 13.50
CA ALA A 26 0.82 -0.01 14.43
C ALA A 26 0.45 -1.19 15.33
N GLN A 27 0.62 -0.99 16.64
CA GLN A 27 0.32 -1.97 17.67
C GLN A 27 -1.12 -1.86 18.17
N ILE A 28 -1.85 -0.89 17.67
CA ILE A 28 -3.23 -0.57 18.06
C ILE A 28 -4.13 -0.41 16.85
N GLY A 29 -5.43 -0.57 17.06
CA GLY A 29 -6.40 -0.29 16.01
C GLY A 29 -6.58 1.22 15.79
N PHE A 30 -6.77 1.63 14.53
CA PHE A 30 -7.11 3.00 14.18
C PHE A 30 -7.87 3.09 12.86
N THR A 31 -8.48 4.24 12.62
CA THR A 31 -8.97 4.67 11.30
C THR A 31 -8.47 6.08 11.01
N ALA A 32 -8.26 6.39 9.73
CA ALA A 32 -7.80 7.71 9.31
C ALA A 32 -8.21 8.02 7.87
N ASP A 33 -8.20 9.30 7.52
CA ASP A 33 -8.14 9.73 6.13
C ASP A 33 -6.69 9.69 5.66
N ARG A 34 -6.48 9.26 4.40
CA ARG A 34 -5.16 9.07 3.81
C ARG A 34 -5.02 9.87 2.53
N THR A 35 -3.94 10.62 2.43
CA THR A 35 -3.44 11.19 1.18
C THR A 35 -2.21 10.41 0.74
N LEU A 36 -2.23 9.91 -0.50
CA LEU A 36 -1.11 9.21 -1.12
C LEU A 36 -0.76 9.94 -2.42
N VAL A 37 0.49 10.32 -2.58
CA VAL A 37 1.00 10.92 -3.82
C VAL A 37 2.08 10.01 -4.39
N ILE A 38 1.94 9.61 -5.64
CA ILE A 38 2.92 8.78 -6.35
C ILE A 38 3.26 9.46 -7.66
N ASP A 39 4.53 9.74 -7.88
CA ASP A 39 5.02 10.40 -9.09
C ASP A 39 4.16 11.63 -9.47
N GLY A 40 3.78 12.44 -8.46
CA GLY A 40 2.98 13.66 -8.59
C GLY A 40 1.46 13.46 -8.70
N ARG A 41 0.96 12.24 -8.76
CA ARG A 41 -0.49 11.96 -8.77
C ARG A 41 -1.01 11.75 -7.36
N SER A 42 -2.06 12.48 -6.98
CA SER A 42 -2.67 12.41 -5.66
C SER A 42 -3.88 11.48 -5.64
N TYR A 43 -3.96 10.66 -4.60
CA TYR A 43 -5.04 9.72 -4.32
C TYR A 43 -5.52 9.91 -2.90
N GLN A 44 -6.80 10.21 -2.75
CA GLN A 44 -7.46 10.33 -1.46
C GLN A 44 -8.14 9.01 -1.12
N GLY A 45 -8.08 8.62 0.15
CA GLY A 45 -8.67 7.38 0.60
C GLY A 45 -8.86 7.34 2.10
N LYS A 46 -9.33 6.20 2.57
CA LYS A 46 -9.52 5.91 3.99
C LYS A 46 -8.78 4.64 4.37
N ILE A 47 -8.24 4.61 5.58
CA ILE A 47 -7.60 3.43 6.14
C ILE A 47 -8.27 3.02 7.43
N TRP A 48 -8.43 1.74 7.63
CA TRP A 48 -8.67 1.06 8.89
C TRP A 48 -7.52 0.10 9.12
N ALA A 49 -7.02 0.06 10.33
CA ALA A 49 -5.91 -0.81 10.67
C ALA A 49 -6.11 -1.43 12.05
N MET A 50 -5.58 -2.62 12.21
CA MET A 50 -5.35 -3.29 13.48
C MET A 50 -4.02 -4.05 13.38
N PRO A 51 -3.42 -4.53 14.48
CA PRO A 51 -2.15 -5.25 14.40
C PRO A 51 -2.16 -6.34 13.33
N GLY A 52 -1.27 -6.22 12.34
CA GLY A 52 -1.10 -7.16 11.24
C GLY A 52 -2.16 -7.14 10.13
N LYS A 53 -3.16 -6.25 10.18
CA LYS A 53 -4.20 -6.15 9.15
C LYS A 53 -4.50 -4.69 8.79
N GLU A 54 -4.65 -4.44 7.49
CA GLU A 54 -5.06 -3.13 6.98
C GLU A 54 -6.14 -3.27 5.90
N ARG A 55 -7.06 -2.32 5.91
CA ARG A 55 -8.06 -2.10 4.88
C ARG A 55 -7.90 -0.69 4.35
N HIS A 56 -7.74 -0.56 3.05
CA HIS A 56 -7.68 0.73 2.37
C HIS A 56 -8.84 0.85 1.39
N GLU A 57 -9.55 1.96 1.46
CA GLU A 57 -10.56 2.33 0.48
C GLU A 57 -10.09 3.53 -0.31
N GLN A 58 -10.22 3.48 -1.63
CA GLN A 58 -9.76 4.54 -2.52
C GLN A 58 -10.65 4.63 -3.74
N ALA A 59 -10.94 5.85 -4.20
CA ALA A 59 -11.59 6.04 -5.48
C ALA A 59 -10.55 5.96 -6.62
N ILE A 60 -10.81 5.12 -7.60
CA ILE A 60 -10.01 5.00 -8.84
C ILE A 60 -10.99 5.03 -10.01
N GLN A 61 -11.01 6.12 -10.76
CA GLN A 61 -11.99 6.34 -11.83
C GLN A 61 -13.44 6.16 -11.33
N ALA A 62 -14.20 5.26 -11.94
CA ALA A 62 -15.57 4.94 -11.55
C ALA A 62 -15.67 3.89 -10.43
N PHE A 63 -14.56 3.29 -10.02
CA PHE A 63 -14.52 2.22 -9.04
C PHE A 63 -14.10 2.74 -7.65
N ARG A 64 -14.53 1.99 -6.64
CA ARG A 64 -14.08 2.17 -5.25
C ARG A 64 -13.52 0.86 -4.73
N PRO A 65 -12.31 0.47 -5.19
CA PRO A 65 -11.67 -0.73 -4.72
C PRO A 65 -11.35 -0.64 -3.22
N ILE A 66 -11.41 -1.81 -2.59
CA ILE A 66 -10.99 -2.02 -1.21
C ILE A 66 -9.76 -2.94 -1.28
N PHE A 67 -8.67 -2.50 -0.69
CA PHE A 67 -7.45 -3.30 -0.58
C PHE A 67 -7.40 -3.88 0.82
N LEU A 68 -7.35 -5.20 0.91
CA LEU A 68 -7.19 -5.92 2.17
C LEU A 68 -5.79 -6.53 2.22
N LEU A 69 -5.06 -6.20 3.27
CA LEU A 69 -3.70 -6.63 3.49
C LEU A 69 -3.59 -7.31 4.84
N ARG A 70 -2.88 -8.41 4.87
CA ARG A 70 -2.66 -9.19 6.08
C ARG A 70 -1.20 -9.62 6.15
N ARG A 71 -0.57 -9.45 7.28
CA ARG A 71 0.84 -9.80 7.48
C ARG A 71 1.08 -11.31 7.39
N ASP A 72 0.11 -12.10 7.83
CA ASP A 72 0.12 -13.56 7.78
C ASP A 72 -0.16 -14.15 6.39
N ASN A 73 -0.53 -13.31 5.42
CA ASN A 73 -0.82 -13.71 4.05
C ASN A 73 0.06 -12.94 3.06
N PRO A 74 0.91 -13.61 2.26
CA PRO A 74 1.73 -12.95 1.25
C PRO A 74 0.92 -12.36 0.09
N LEU A 75 -0.36 -12.71 0.00
CA LEU A 75 -1.27 -12.18 -1.02
C LEU A 75 -2.14 -11.06 -0.44
N GLY A 76 -2.18 -9.94 -1.15
CA GLY A 76 -3.20 -8.92 -0.95
C GLY A 76 -4.49 -9.29 -1.69
N GLU A 77 -5.60 -8.69 -1.29
CA GLU A 77 -6.88 -8.83 -1.96
C GLU A 77 -7.42 -7.46 -2.37
N ILE A 78 -7.86 -7.34 -3.63
CA ILE A 78 -8.63 -6.19 -4.12
C ILE A 78 -10.08 -6.63 -4.20
N VAL A 79 -10.93 -6.03 -3.40
CA VAL A 79 -12.37 -6.23 -3.48
C VAL A 79 -12.96 -5.12 -4.33
N LEU A 80 -13.74 -5.49 -5.34
CA LEU A 80 -14.51 -4.60 -6.21
C LEU A 80 -16.00 -4.78 -5.92
N PRO A 81 -16.59 -4.01 -4.98
CA PRO A 81 -17.96 -4.20 -4.54
C PRO A 81 -18.97 -4.07 -5.69
N GLN A 82 -18.75 -3.14 -6.61
CA GLN A 82 -19.64 -2.89 -7.74
C GLN A 82 -19.75 -4.10 -8.70
N LEU A 83 -18.71 -4.94 -8.74
CA LEU A 83 -18.63 -6.12 -9.59
C LEU A 83 -18.83 -7.42 -8.78
N LYS A 84 -19.00 -7.33 -7.47
CA LYS A 84 -19.01 -8.47 -6.54
C LYS A 84 -17.82 -9.42 -6.78
N THR A 85 -16.63 -8.83 -6.95
CA THR A 85 -15.43 -9.54 -7.36
C THR A 85 -14.28 -9.30 -6.39
N ILE A 86 -13.49 -10.34 -6.18
CA ILE A 86 -12.24 -10.33 -5.42
C ILE A 86 -11.12 -10.73 -6.35
N VAL A 87 -10.03 -9.99 -6.32
CA VAL A 87 -8.79 -10.30 -7.04
C VAL A 87 -7.69 -10.47 -6.05
N GLN A 88 -7.03 -11.61 -6.06
CA GLN A 88 -5.83 -11.84 -5.28
C GLN A 88 -4.61 -11.45 -6.08
N PHE A 89 -3.67 -10.76 -5.45
CA PHE A 89 -2.43 -10.34 -6.07
C PHE A 89 -1.26 -10.57 -5.10
N ALA A 90 -0.12 -10.97 -5.65
CA ALA A 90 1.09 -11.01 -4.87
C ALA A 90 1.56 -9.57 -4.61
N LEU A 91 1.87 -9.25 -3.36
CA LEU A 91 2.46 -7.95 -3.06
C LEU A 91 3.79 -7.83 -3.80
N PRO A 92 3.98 -6.76 -4.59
CA PRO A 92 5.26 -6.55 -5.24
C PRO A 92 6.36 -6.37 -4.18
N PRO A 93 7.60 -6.69 -4.51
CA PRO A 93 8.72 -6.57 -3.59
C PRO A 93 8.80 -5.18 -2.94
N GLU A 94 8.54 -4.14 -3.72
CA GLU A 94 8.53 -2.76 -3.22
C GLU A 94 7.42 -2.52 -2.16
N ALA A 95 6.25 -3.09 -2.36
CA ALA A 95 5.17 -3.00 -1.36
C ALA A 95 5.49 -3.85 -0.12
N ARG A 96 6.22 -4.96 -0.27
CA ARG A 96 6.69 -5.76 0.86
C ARG A 96 7.62 -4.96 1.78
N LEU A 97 8.48 -4.11 1.22
CA LEU A 97 9.38 -3.26 2.00
C LEU A 97 8.62 -2.25 2.87
N LEU A 98 7.47 -1.77 2.38
CA LEU A 98 6.59 -0.87 3.12
C LEU A 98 5.68 -1.64 4.10
N VAL A 99 5.44 -2.91 3.84
CA VAL A 99 4.58 -3.84 4.60
C VAL A 99 5.34 -4.55 5.71
N THR A 100 6.65 -4.77 5.53
CA THR A 100 7.48 -5.40 6.54
C THR A 100 8.21 -4.33 7.34
N SER A 101 8.12 -4.39 8.64
CA SER A 101 8.79 -3.53 9.63
C SER A 101 10.32 -3.56 9.60
N ASP A 102 10.91 -4.22 8.61
CA ASP A 102 12.32 -4.59 8.56
C ASP A 102 13.21 -3.53 7.88
N LEU A 103 12.63 -2.40 7.43
CA LEU A 103 13.44 -1.29 6.92
C LEU A 103 14.31 -0.73 8.04
N LYS A 104 15.62 -0.71 7.79
CA LYS A 104 16.57 -0.06 8.68
C LYS A 104 16.27 1.43 8.70
N LYS A 105 15.82 1.90 9.85
CA LYS A 105 15.46 3.29 10.08
C LYS A 105 16.27 3.86 11.25
N ARG A 106 16.73 5.09 11.11
CA ARG A 106 17.49 5.80 12.15
C ARG A 106 16.69 6.99 12.65
N PRO A 107 16.46 7.14 13.96
CA PRO A 107 15.78 8.31 14.50
C PRO A 107 16.63 9.57 14.24
N VAL A 108 15.96 10.62 13.74
CA VAL A 108 16.61 11.90 13.39
C VAL A 108 15.94 13.12 14.04
N GLY A 109 14.86 12.92 14.78
CA GLY A 109 14.16 14.00 15.47
C GLY A 109 12.75 13.64 15.88
N GLN A 110 12.02 14.66 16.31
CA GLN A 110 10.59 14.57 16.67
C GLN A 110 9.84 15.68 15.94
N GLU A 111 8.60 15.40 15.58
CA GLU A 111 7.72 16.35 14.89
C GLU A 111 6.26 16.00 15.21
N THR A 112 5.39 16.99 15.23
CA THR A 112 3.94 16.75 15.32
C THR A 112 3.35 16.73 13.92
N VAL A 113 2.69 15.63 13.56
CA VAL A 113 2.00 15.48 12.25
C VAL A 113 0.50 15.38 12.52
N ASN A 114 -0.26 16.34 11.99
CA ASN A 114 -1.73 16.41 12.15
C ASN A 114 -2.21 16.21 13.61
N GLY A 115 -1.52 16.88 14.55
CA GLY A 115 -1.84 16.86 15.98
C GLY A 115 -1.31 15.65 16.75
N ILE A 116 -0.62 14.71 16.10
CA ILE A 116 -0.04 13.53 16.75
C ILE A 116 1.49 13.66 16.83
N ALA A 117 2.03 13.49 18.03
CA ALA A 117 3.48 13.48 18.26
C ALA A 117 4.11 12.25 17.58
N THR A 118 5.17 12.47 16.84
CA THR A 118 5.86 11.43 16.07
C THR A 118 7.36 11.49 16.27
N THR A 119 8.00 10.33 16.16
CA THR A 119 9.44 10.24 15.96
C THR A 119 9.71 10.19 14.46
N LYS A 120 10.61 11.04 14.01
CA LYS A 120 11.06 11.14 12.63
C LYS A 120 12.25 10.21 12.41
N TYR A 121 12.15 9.36 11.38
CA TYR A 121 13.19 8.40 11.03
C TYR A 121 13.71 8.67 9.62
N SER A 122 15.01 8.59 9.43
CA SER A 122 15.64 8.54 8.10
C SER A 122 15.71 7.09 7.64
N ILE A 123 15.36 6.85 6.38
CA ILE A 123 15.50 5.59 5.66
C ILE A 123 16.55 5.80 4.56
N ASP A 124 17.53 4.92 4.51
CA ASP A 124 18.53 4.85 3.44
C ASP A 124 19.01 3.40 3.35
N GLU A 125 18.42 2.62 2.45
CA GLU A 125 18.65 1.18 2.39
C GLU A 125 18.72 0.69 0.95
N SER A 126 19.66 -0.22 0.71
CA SER A 126 19.71 -0.99 -0.53
C SER A 126 18.73 -2.16 -0.44
N VAL A 127 17.87 -2.25 -1.43
CA VAL A 127 16.82 -3.28 -1.54
C VAL A 127 16.98 -4.02 -2.87
N PRO A 128 16.41 -5.20 -3.05
CA PRO A 128 16.57 -5.96 -4.29
C PRO A 128 16.22 -5.19 -5.56
N GLU A 129 15.30 -4.23 -5.47
CA GLU A 129 14.83 -3.44 -6.61
C GLU A 129 15.68 -2.19 -6.87
N GLY A 130 16.57 -1.80 -5.93
CA GLY A 130 17.38 -0.59 -6.03
C GLY A 130 17.75 0.01 -4.68
N ARG A 131 17.59 1.32 -4.52
CA ARG A 131 17.84 2.04 -3.26
C ARG A 131 16.61 2.80 -2.81
N ALA A 132 16.16 2.50 -1.60
CA ALA A 132 15.08 3.20 -0.94
C ALA A 132 15.65 4.29 -0.03
N THR A 133 15.19 5.53 -0.21
CA THR A 133 15.57 6.66 0.64
C THR A 133 14.32 7.43 1.06
N GLY A 134 14.36 8.05 2.24
CA GLY A 134 13.22 8.84 2.67
C GLY A 134 13.20 9.17 4.14
N THR A 135 12.06 9.69 4.56
CA THR A 135 11.75 10.02 5.94
C THR A 135 10.38 9.46 6.30
N LEU A 136 10.32 8.77 7.45
CA LEU A 136 9.11 8.18 8.02
C LEU A 136 8.82 8.82 9.38
N TRP A 137 7.58 9.19 9.61
CA TRP A 137 7.09 9.71 10.89
C TRP A 137 6.17 8.69 11.53
N LEU A 138 6.61 8.11 12.64
CA LEU A 138 5.83 7.12 13.42
C LEU A 138 5.34 7.73 14.72
N SER A 139 4.08 7.50 15.06
CA SER A 139 3.58 7.77 16.40
C SER A 139 4.21 6.83 17.42
N ARG A 140 3.99 7.09 18.72
CA ARG A 140 4.41 6.19 19.80
C ARG A 140 3.86 4.76 19.62
N ASP A 141 2.66 4.64 19.09
CA ASP A 141 1.97 3.36 18.89
C ASP A 141 2.27 2.72 17.53
N GLY A 142 3.29 3.22 16.81
CA GLY A 142 3.73 2.70 15.52
C GLY A 142 2.83 3.09 14.33
N ILE A 143 1.93 4.06 14.47
CA ILE A 143 1.09 4.53 13.35
C ILE A 143 1.97 5.34 12.39
N PRO A 144 2.06 4.97 11.08
CA PRO A 144 2.84 5.70 10.09
C PRO A 144 2.10 6.97 9.65
N MET A 145 2.32 8.05 10.38
CA MET A 145 1.62 9.32 10.17
C MET A 145 1.99 10.00 8.85
N ARG A 146 3.26 9.90 8.45
CA ARG A 146 3.77 10.45 7.18
C ARG A 146 4.95 9.62 6.69
N LEU A 147 5.05 9.50 5.37
CA LEU A 147 6.22 9.01 4.65
C LEU A 147 6.50 9.95 3.48
N ASP A 148 7.73 10.42 3.36
CA ASP A 148 8.26 11.07 2.17
C ASP A 148 9.46 10.24 1.69
N GLY A 149 9.34 9.57 0.56
CA GLY A 149 10.37 8.64 0.11
C GLY A 149 10.50 8.53 -1.40
N SER A 150 11.56 7.88 -1.80
CA SER A 150 11.79 7.51 -3.20
C SER A 150 12.48 6.14 -3.30
N LEU A 151 12.22 5.47 -4.41
CA LEU A 151 12.91 4.25 -4.82
C LEU A 151 13.65 4.51 -6.14
N ALA A 152 14.98 4.54 -6.08
CA ALA A 152 15.82 4.54 -7.26
C ALA A 152 16.01 3.10 -7.72
N LYS A 153 15.37 2.72 -8.82
CA LYS A 153 15.40 1.35 -9.36
C LYS A 153 16.71 1.09 -10.11
N GLN A 154 17.10 -0.17 -10.24
CA GLN A 154 18.32 -0.59 -10.95
C GLN A 154 18.35 -0.13 -12.42
N ASN A 155 17.19 0.07 -13.05
CA ASN A 155 17.08 0.59 -14.42
C ASN A 155 17.16 2.13 -14.51
N GLY A 156 17.57 2.82 -13.44
CA GLY A 156 17.71 4.27 -13.38
C GLY A 156 16.39 5.03 -13.16
N LYS A 157 15.23 4.37 -13.17
CA LYS A 157 13.95 5.03 -12.90
C LYS A 157 13.83 5.33 -11.41
N VAL A 158 13.45 6.56 -11.07
CA VAL A 158 13.12 6.96 -9.70
C VAL A 158 11.60 7.11 -9.58
N SER A 159 11.03 6.48 -8.56
CA SER A 159 9.62 6.65 -8.18
C SER A 159 9.57 7.36 -6.83
N ALA A 160 8.84 8.47 -6.77
CA ALA A 160 8.63 9.22 -5.54
C ALA A 160 7.28 8.85 -4.91
N VAL A 161 7.25 8.71 -3.60
CA VAL A 161 6.04 8.43 -2.84
C VAL A 161 5.93 9.37 -1.65
N ARG A 162 4.75 9.95 -1.46
CA ARG A 162 4.36 10.64 -0.24
C ARG A 162 3.06 10.06 0.28
N TRP A 163 3.04 9.81 1.56
CA TRP A 163 1.90 9.33 2.30
C TRP A 163 1.67 10.23 3.50
N GLU A 164 0.41 10.54 3.81
CA GLU A 164 0.06 11.28 5.01
C GLU A 164 -1.32 10.85 5.52
N LEU A 165 -1.42 10.69 6.84
CA LEU A 165 -2.65 10.41 7.56
C LEU A 165 -3.17 11.67 8.25
N SER A 166 -4.49 11.88 8.17
CA SER A 166 -5.20 12.93 8.90
C SER A 166 -6.45 12.35 9.57
N HIS A 167 -7.05 13.10 10.50
CA HIS A 167 -8.25 12.69 11.23
C HIS A 167 -8.14 11.29 11.86
N VAL A 168 -6.96 10.98 12.39
CA VAL A 168 -6.70 9.68 13.00
C VAL A 168 -7.56 9.49 14.25
N ARG A 169 -8.28 8.38 14.29
CA ARG A 169 -9.07 7.95 15.45
C ARG A 169 -8.56 6.61 15.92
N ILE A 170 -8.00 6.59 17.11
CA ILE A 170 -7.47 5.39 17.76
C ILE A 170 -8.62 4.66 18.43
N GLY A 171 -8.68 3.34 18.24
CA GLY A 171 -9.67 2.47 18.86
C GLY A 171 -9.75 1.11 18.17
N PRO A 172 -10.40 0.14 18.81
CA PRO A 172 -10.56 -1.20 18.26
C PRO A 172 -11.34 -1.14 16.94
N GLN A 173 -10.95 -2.00 16.00
CA GLN A 173 -11.61 -2.13 14.71
C GLN A 173 -12.27 -3.51 14.62
N PRO A 174 -13.51 -3.61 14.08
CA PRO A 174 -14.17 -4.89 13.86
C PRO A 174 -13.35 -5.79 12.93
N ALA A 175 -13.10 -7.04 13.31
CA ALA A 175 -12.32 -7.98 12.52
C ALA A 175 -12.89 -8.21 11.11
N SER A 176 -14.22 -8.16 10.98
CA SER A 176 -14.94 -8.32 9.71
C SER A 176 -14.57 -7.27 8.65
N LEU A 177 -14.05 -6.11 9.04
CA LEU A 177 -13.57 -5.09 8.08
C LEU A 177 -12.39 -5.58 7.24
N PHE A 178 -11.62 -6.53 7.76
CA PHE A 178 -10.39 -7.03 7.15
C PHE A 178 -10.57 -8.38 6.43
N GLU A 179 -11.82 -8.79 6.25
CA GLU A 179 -12.15 -10.03 5.56
C GLU A 179 -12.87 -9.75 4.25
N ALA A 180 -12.59 -10.60 3.26
CA ALA A 180 -13.26 -10.50 1.99
C ALA A 180 -14.76 -10.86 2.14
N PRO A 181 -15.67 -10.11 1.52
CA PRO A 181 -17.09 -10.41 1.57
C PRO A 181 -17.41 -11.80 1.03
N GLN A 182 -18.36 -12.49 1.67
CA GLN A 182 -18.89 -13.76 1.16
C GLN A 182 -19.70 -13.56 -0.12
N GLY A 183 -19.75 -14.57 -0.98
CA GLY A 183 -20.55 -14.56 -2.21
C GLY A 183 -19.96 -13.72 -3.33
N PHE A 184 -18.72 -13.26 -3.20
CA PHE A 184 -18.00 -12.58 -4.29
C PHE A 184 -17.22 -13.60 -5.12
N SER A 185 -17.21 -13.40 -6.45
CA SER A 185 -16.43 -14.22 -7.37
C SER A 185 -14.94 -13.90 -7.27
N LYS A 186 -14.10 -14.92 -7.23
CA LYS A 186 -12.64 -14.73 -7.33
C LYS A 186 -12.24 -14.72 -8.80
N LEU A 187 -11.61 -13.65 -9.24
CA LEU A 187 -11.10 -13.52 -10.61
C LEU A 187 -9.59 -13.32 -10.61
N PRO A 188 -8.90 -13.79 -11.65
CA PRO A 188 -7.49 -13.50 -11.82
C PRO A 188 -7.28 -12.02 -12.17
N PRO A 189 -6.11 -11.44 -11.87
CA PRO A 189 -5.80 -10.04 -12.12
C PRO A 189 -6.03 -9.59 -13.57
N GLU A 190 -5.77 -10.47 -14.53
CA GLU A 190 -5.92 -10.22 -15.97
C GLU A 190 -7.37 -9.92 -16.38
N ALA A 191 -8.33 -10.50 -15.67
CA ALA A 191 -9.75 -10.33 -15.98
C ALA A 191 -10.25 -8.91 -15.66
N ILE A 192 -9.62 -8.22 -14.69
CA ILE A 192 -10.04 -6.88 -14.25
C ILE A 192 -9.17 -5.76 -14.80
N ALA A 193 -7.99 -6.06 -15.33
CA ALA A 193 -7.05 -5.07 -15.83
C ALA A 193 -7.68 -4.12 -16.86
N PRO A 194 -8.45 -4.60 -17.87
CA PRO A 194 -9.13 -3.72 -18.82
C PRO A 194 -10.15 -2.79 -18.16
N LEU A 195 -10.85 -3.27 -17.13
CA LEU A 195 -11.87 -2.49 -16.40
C LEU A 195 -11.28 -1.33 -15.61
N LEU A 196 -10.01 -1.49 -15.19
CA LEU A 196 -9.26 -0.44 -14.48
C LEU A 196 -8.47 0.46 -15.45
N GLY A 197 -8.68 0.34 -16.77
CA GLY A 197 -7.95 1.08 -17.78
C GLY A 197 -6.48 0.69 -17.91
N LEU A 198 -6.12 -0.49 -17.41
CA LEU A 198 -4.77 -1.02 -17.44
C LEU A 198 -4.55 -1.75 -18.77
N LYS A 199 -3.61 -1.26 -19.57
CA LYS A 199 -3.18 -1.98 -20.78
C LYS A 199 -2.22 -3.09 -20.39
N LEU A 200 -2.68 -4.33 -20.35
CA LEU A 200 -1.79 -5.48 -20.29
C LEU A 200 -1.02 -5.52 -21.61
N LYS A 201 0.32 -5.43 -21.57
CA LYS A 201 1.10 -5.83 -22.74
C LYS A 201 0.84 -7.31 -22.96
N SER A 202 0.18 -7.64 -24.08
CA SER A 202 0.06 -9.02 -24.52
C SER A 202 1.45 -9.64 -24.54
N ALA A 203 1.63 -10.74 -23.80
CA ALA A 203 2.81 -11.55 -23.99
C ALA A 203 2.77 -12.06 -25.42
N ALA A 204 3.61 -11.49 -26.29
CA ALA A 204 3.81 -12.06 -27.62
C ALA A 204 4.35 -13.47 -27.41
N HIS A 205 3.67 -14.42 -28.04
CA HIS A 205 4.07 -15.83 -28.13
C HIS A 205 5.42 -15.97 -28.84
#